data_f234df55568d8d8b9be8d275a0956ef7
#
_entry.id   f234df55568d8d8b9be8d275a0956ef7
#
_cell.length_a   1.000
_cell.length_b   1.000
_cell.length_c   1.000
_cell.angle_alpha   90.00
_cell.angle_beta   90.00
_cell.angle_gamma   90.00
#
_symmetry.space_group_name_H-M   'P 1'
#
loop_
_entity.id
_entity.type
_entity.pdbx_description
1 polymer ?
#
loop_
_entity_poly.entity_id
_entity_poly.type
_entity_poly.pdbx_seq_one_letter_code
_entity_poly.pdbx_strand_id
1 'polypeptide(L)'
;MNVKITLWVVIIFFMSTSFLPAQDSTSVESSGKLKNRIESIVKDIFKQVEKELGTTIYEDDEEELEDDYIAEDENNDEEIEDKTDKLSLYAFPVDKGIVRNYSTKFISQNIEDKFLFRYNRVEGLFLGFQSPQKFYWDENRKFTLFGSLGYGFGEHRWRFNVGAAQQFGFGNHLFEFGIEGHSFADTRDNWLVGNLENTLSALVSRYDYRDHYGRNGYTGWLGLYVKKPTTDMQFKLSYLNDDYDSLSAKVNWSLFRTKKSFRENPAIIPGEIRSLLFTFDLHNLSKSEYMPCGWSLSLSAEFAGKTLKGGYDFNRYVIDLRRYQPISQYDNINLRLRAATSEGNLPLQRMYELGGISTLPAFGYKQFAGNRLLLANIEYIVNGKMFAEGTDFPLSLLDNVNLILFTDAGFVDQVQDNLSLDSGFDNFTFKNIKSDVGFGFGTRDGKYRLGFAWRTDIKSPVSVFFRMNRPF
;
A
#
# COMPACT_ATOMS: atom_id res chain seq x y z
N MET A 1 -1.01 32.17 -4.68
CA MET A 1 0.11 31.92 -5.62
C MET A 1 -0.10 30.53 -6.22
N ASN A 2 -0.35 30.48 -7.51
CA ASN A 2 -0.98 29.33 -8.18
C ASN A 2 -0.28 27.99 -7.97
N VAL A 3 -1.01 27.00 -7.43
CA VAL A 3 -0.61 25.58 -7.31
C VAL A 3 -0.03 25.02 -8.62
N LYS A 4 -0.48 25.51 -9.77
CA LYS A 4 0.06 25.18 -11.10
C LYS A 4 1.56 25.50 -11.25
N ILE A 5 2.06 26.57 -10.65
CA ILE A 5 3.48 26.96 -10.77
C ILE A 5 4.38 26.06 -9.92
N THR A 6 3.93 25.68 -8.73
CA THR A 6 4.70 24.78 -7.83
C THR A 6 4.81 23.37 -8.40
N LEU A 7 3.76 22.87 -9.05
CA LEU A 7 3.76 21.55 -9.70
C LEU A 7 4.69 21.52 -10.91
N TRP A 8 4.69 22.57 -11.74
CA TRP A 8 5.63 22.71 -12.87
C TRP A 8 7.08 22.80 -12.41
N VAL A 9 7.36 23.43 -11.28
CA VAL A 9 8.71 23.51 -10.70
C VAL A 9 9.19 22.15 -10.24
N VAL A 10 8.32 21.32 -9.64
CA VAL A 10 8.66 19.95 -9.22
C VAL A 10 8.88 19.04 -10.45
N ILE A 11 8.01 19.12 -11.46
CA ILE A 11 8.15 18.34 -12.70
C ILE A 11 9.38 18.79 -13.50
N ILE A 12 9.64 20.08 -13.63
CA ILE A 12 10.83 20.61 -14.31
C ILE A 12 12.10 20.27 -13.54
N PHE A 13 12.08 20.30 -12.21
CA PHE A 13 13.20 19.87 -11.37
C PHE A 13 13.53 18.40 -11.58
N PHE A 14 12.52 17.50 -11.62
CA PHE A 14 12.74 16.07 -11.90
C PHE A 14 13.12 15.79 -13.36
N MET A 15 12.56 16.51 -14.33
CA MET A 15 12.95 16.36 -15.75
C MET A 15 14.34 16.92 -16.04
N SER A 16 14.74 18.03 -15.42
CA SER A 16 16.09 18.62 -15.62
C SER A 16 17.21 17.74 -15.06
N THR A 17 16.94 16.94 -14.03
CA THR A 17 17.93 16.00 -13.47
C THR A 17 18.15 14.77 -14.33
N SER A 18 17.20 14.41 -15.21
CA SER A 18 17.28 13.26 -16.11
C SER A 18 18.11 13.53 -17.38
N PHE A 19 18.45 14.80 -17.68
CA PHE A 19 19.12 15.23 -18.93
C PHE A 19 20.51 15.84 -18.75
N LEU A 20 21.09 15.86 -17.54
CA LEU A 20 22.45 16.39 -17.36
C LEU A 20 23.50 15.29 -17.57
N PRO A 21 24.47 15.50 -18.50
CA PRO A 21 25.60 14.62 -18.64
C PRO A 21 26.49 14.72 -17.40
N ALA A 22 27.12 13.59 -17.04
CA ALA A 22 28.05 13.48 -15.94
C ALA A 22 29.18 14.51 -16.08
N GLN A 23 29.21 15.52 -15.23
CA GLN A 23 30.34 16.42 -15.05
C GLN A 23 30.82 16.41 -13.60
N ASP A 24 32.14 16.43 -13.48
CA ASP A 24 32.97 16.19 -12.32
C ASP A 24 32.69 17.07 -11.08
N SER A 25 33.02 16.44 -9.98
CA SER A 25 33.25 16.93 -8.62
C SER A 25 33.53 18.42 -8.44
N THR A 26 32.67 19.09 -7.66
CA THR A 26 33.08 20.00 -6.56
C THR A 26 31.85 20.46 -5.76
N SER A 27 32.00 20.45 -4.45
CA SER A 27 31.36 21.28 -3.40
C SER A 27 30.38 20.59 -2.47
N VAL A 28 30.90 20.41 -1.25
CA VAL A 28 30.18 20.08 0.01
C VAL A 28 29.16 21.15 0.39
N GLU A 29 29.21 22.34 -0.21
CA GLU A 29 28.35 23.49 0.12
C GLU A 29 26.92 23.39 -0.47
N SER A 30 26.67 22.52 -1.44
CA SER A 30 25.36 22.35 -2.06
C SER A 30 24.41 21.43 -1.27
N SER A 31 24.95 20.53 -0.43
CA SER A 31 24.18 19.57 0.35
C SER A 31 23.32 20.23 1.42
N GLY A 32 23.85 21.21 2.15
CA GLY A 32 23.11 21.95 3.18
C GLY A 32 21.94 22.77 2.63
N LYS A 33 22.13 23.37 1.43
CA LYS A 33 21.05 24.12 0.76
C LYS A 33 19.91 23.23 0.26
N LEU A 34 20.24 22.01 -0.18
CA LEU A 34 19.24 21.04 -0.64
C LEU A 34 18.42 20.50 0.55
N LYS A 35 19.07 20.18 1.69
CA LYS A 35 18.43 19.74 2.92
C LYS A 35 17.42 20.80 3.41
N ASN A 36 17.85 22.06 3.54
CA ASN A 36 17.00 23.15 3.98
C ASN A 36 15.81 23.41 3.00
N ARG A 37 16.02 23.16 1.73
CA ARG A 37 14.97 23.32 0.70
C ARG A 37 13.96 22.17 0.73
N ILE A 38 14.40 20.94 0.98
CA ILE A 38 13.52 19.79 1.16
C ILE A 38 12.71 19.95 2.46
N GLU A 39 13.33 20.38 3.56
CA GLU A 39 12.64 20.68 4.82
C GLU A 39 11.60 21.79 4.65
N SER A 40 11.91 22.84 3.89
CA SER A 40 10.96 23.92 3.57
C SER A 40 9.77 23.38 2.76
N ILE A 41 10.00 22.56 1.72
CA ILE A 41 8.95 22.00 0.89
C ILE A 41 8.07 21.04 1.69
N VAL A 42 8.66 20.19 2.52
CA VAL A 42 7.92 19.28 3.40
C VAL A 42 7.08 20.06 4.40
N LYS A 43 7.64 21.12 5.01
CA LYS A 43 6.92 21.99 5.93
C LYS A 43 5.77 22.75 5.28
N ASP A 44 5.96 23.20 4.04
CA ASP A 44 4.91 23.87 3.26
C ASP A 44 3.79 22.89 2.86
N ILE A 45 4.13 21.65 2.51
CA ILE A 45 3.14 20.60 2.25
C ILE A 45 2.34 20.28 3.52
N PHE A 46 3.01 20.10 4.68
CA PHE A 46 2.32 19.87 5.94
C PHE A 46 1.40 21.02 6.32
N LYS A 47 1.85 22.26 6.16
CA LYS A 47 1.05 23.45 6.45
C LYS A 47 -0.16 23.58 5.52
N GLN A 48 -0.04 23.14 4.26
CA GLN A 48 -1.14 23.12 3.31
C GLN A 48 -2.15 22.01 3.62
N VAL A 49 -1.68 20.84 4.02
CA VAL A 49 -2.51 19.73 4.53
C VAL A 49 -3.26 20.14 5.79
N GLU A 50 -2.60 20.81 6.72
CA GLU A 50 -3.18 21.34 7.96
C GLU A 50 -4.26 22.42 7.67
N LYS A 51 -4.00 23.28 6.69
CA LYS A 51 -4.96 24.29 6.23
C LYS A 51 -6.18 23.69 5.53
N GLU A 52 -6.00 22.68 4.67
CA GLU A 52 -7.12 21.99 4.02
C GLU A 52 -7.94 21.14 5.01
N LEU A 53 -7.28 20.52 6.00
CA LEU A 53 -7.97 19.82 7.10
C LEU A 53 -8.70 20.81 8.03
N GLY A 54 -8.14 21.99 8.26
CA GLY A 54 -8.72 23.05 9.10
C GLY A 54 -9.96 23.70 8.45
N THR A 55 -9.95 23.92 7.14
CA THR A 55 -11.10 24.51 6.41
C THR A 55 -12.31 23.55 6.37
N THR A 56 -12.10 22.25 6.44
CA THR A 56 -13.21 21.26 6.47
C THR A 56 -13.90 21.17 7.84
N ILE A 57 -13.32 21.76 8.90
CA ILE A 57 -13.85 21.69 10.27
C ILE A 57 -14.75 22.90 10.63
N TYR A 58 -14.73 23.98 9.86
CA TYR A 58 -15.35 25.25 10.24
C TYR A 58 -16.37 25.86 9.24
N GLU A 59 -16.88 25.10 8.28
CA GLU A 59 -17.99 25.57 7.43
C GLU A 59 -19.25 24.70 7.66
N ASP A 60 -19.83 24.79 8.86
CA ASP A 60 -21.23 24.55 9.13
C ASP A 60 -21.82 25.86 9.67
N ASP A 61 -22.13 26.76 8.77
CA ASP A 61 -22.98 27.91 9.08
C ASP A 61 -24.44 27.52 8.91
N GLU A 62 -25.18 27.90 9.94
CA GLU A 62 -26.60 27.72 10.14
C GLU A 62 -27.41 28.28 8.95
N GLU A 63 -28.17 27.44 8.26
CA GLU A 63 -29.38 27.88 7.54
C GLU A 63 -30.61 27.19 8.15
N GLU A 64 -31.51 28.05 8.61
CA GLU A 64 -32.82 27.73 9.13
C GLU A 64 -33.64 26.90 8.11
N LEU A 65 -34.14 25.75 8.53
CA LEU A 65 -35.07 24.95 7.74
C LEU A 65 -36.51 25.30 8.16
N GLU A 66 -37.24 25.88 7.24
CA GLU A 66 -38.69 25.89 7.26
C GLU A 66 -39.25 24.48 7.04
N ASP A 67 -40.22 24.12 7.89
CA ASP A 67 -40.97 22.88 7.84
C ASP A 67 -41.80 22.79 6.54
N ASP A 68 -41.59 21.73 5.75
CA ASP A 68 -42.60 21.24 4.85
C ASP A 68 -42.68 19.70 4.85
N TYR A 69 -43.84 19.21 5.28
CA TYR A 69 -44.24 17.81 5.31
C TYR A 69 -44.38 17.24 3.91
N ILE A 70 -43.65 16.17 3.54
CA ILE A 70 -44.07 15.22 2.50
C ILE A 70 -43.58 13.78 2.81
N ALA A 71 -44.60 12.93 2.92
CA ALA A 71 -44.72 11.49 2.70
C ALA A 71 -43.49 10.58 2.59
N GLU A 72 -43.55 9.55 3.41
CA GLU A 72 -42.75 8.31 3.37
C GLU A 72 -42.69 7.68 1.99
N ASP A 73 -41.47 7.34 1.54
CA ASP A 73 -41.24 6.41 0.44
C ASP A 73 -40.17 5.38 0.88
N GLU A 74 -40.61 4.15 1.13
CA GLU A 74 -39.88 3.04 1.75
C GLU A 74 -38.83 2.38 0.86
N ASN A 75 -38.26 3.05 -0.18
CA ASN A 75 -37.38 2.39 -1.16
C ASN A 75 -35.96 2.95 -1.23
N ASN A 76 -35.47 3.74 -0.26
CA ASN A 76 -34.17 4.37 -0.32
C ASN A 76 -33.01 3.66 0.41
N ASP A 77 -33.27 2.57 1.13
CA ASP A 77 -32.24 1.93 1.96
C ASP A 77 -31.23 1.06 1.14
N GLU A 78 -31.62 0.56 -0.03
CA GLU A 78 -30.72 -0.25 -0.86
C GLU A 78 -29.70 0.58 -1.65
N GLU A 79 -29.99 1.83 -2.00
CA GLU A 79 -29.09 2.68 -2.77
C GLU A 79 -27.96 3.30 -1.94
N ILE A 80 -28.14 3.46 -0.63
CA ILE A 80 -27.12 4.02 0.28
C ILE A 80 -26.05 2.98 0.63
N GLU A 81 -26.41 1.71 0.77
CA GLU A 81 -25.46 0.62 1.01
C GLU A 81 -24.50 0.39 -0.19
N ASP A 82 -24.98 0.54 -1.41
CA ASP A 82 -24.17 0.36 -2.63
C ASP A 82 -23.14 1.50 -2.84
N LYS A 83 -23.41 2.72 -2.37
CA LYS A 83 -22.47 3.85 -2.47
C LYS A 83 -21.32 3.77 -1.46
N THR A 84 -21.56 3.27 -0.26
CA THR A 84 -20.53 3.10 0.77
C THR A 84 -19.60 1.91 0.47
N ASP A 85 -20.10 0.86 -0.15
CA ASP A 85 -19.30 -0.30 -0.54
C ASP A 85 -18.32 0.01 -1.71
N LYS A 86 -18.65 0.95 -2.59
CA LYS A 86 -17.76 1.38 -3.68
C LYS A 86 -16.55 2.20 -3.22
N LEU A 87 -16.64 2.92 -2.11
CA LEU A 87 -15.49 3.65 -1.54
C LEU A 87 -14.45 2.73 -0.90
N SER A 88 -14.84 1.58 -0.37
CA SER A 88 -13.92 0.60 0.22
C SER A 88 -13.01 -0.09 -0.81
N LEU A 89 -13.31 0.04 -2.09
CA LEU A 89 -12.52 -0.54 -3.19
C LEU A 89 -11.13 0.11 -3.35
N TYR A 90 -10.91 1.30 -2.81
CA TYR A 90 -9.67 2.06 -2.89
C TYR A 90 -8.92 2.15 -1.56
N ALA A 91 -9.37 1.44 -0.52
CA ALA A 91 -8.57 1.26 0.68
C ALA A 91 -7.34 0.40 0.34
N PHE A 92 -6.28 1.07 -0.10
CA PHE A 92 -5.02 0.41 -0.38
C PHE A 92 -4.49 -0.23 0.89
N PRO A 93 -4.08 -1.50 0.85
CA PRO A 93 -3.45 -2.11 1.99
C PRO A 93 -2.17 -1.36 2.29
N VAL A 94 -2.17 -0.61 3.36
CA VAL A 94 -0.98 -0.13 4.01
C VAL A 94 -0.16 -1.34 4.43
N ASP A 95 1.13 -1.15 4.62
CA ASP A 95 2.04 -2.14 5.20
C ASP A 95 1.48 -2.66 6.55
N LYS A 96 0.46 -3.47 6.44
CA LYS A 96 -0.09 -4.24 7.55
C LYS A 96 0.76 -5.51 7.60
N GLY A 97 2.04 -5.32 8.00
CA GLY A 97 2.92 -6.44 8.32
C GLY A 97 2.31 -7.37 9.38
N ILE A 98 1.12 -7.03 9.79
CA ILE A 98 0.31 -7.76 10.70
C ILE A 98 -1.10 -7.65 10.21
N VAL A 99 -1.45 -8.57 9.33
CA VAL A 99 -2.75 -9.10 9.27
C VAL A 99 -3.87 -8.47 8.58
N ARG A 100 -4.73 -9.25 8.37
CA ARG A 100 -6.04 -9.35 7.77
C ARG A 100 -5.91 -9.30 6.27
N ASN A 101 -5.94 -10.48 5.74
CA ASN A 101 -6.39 -10.71 4.38
C ASN A 101 -7.71 -9.97 4.20
N TYR A 102 -7.65 -8.66 3.91
CA TYR A 102 -8.75 -8.02 3.28
C TYR A 102 -8.80 -8.65 1.90
N SER A 103 -9.55 -9.70 1.80
CA SER A 103 -10.02 -10.22 0.54
C SER A 103 -10.54 -9.03 -0.25
N THR A 104 -9.91 -8.74 -1.35
CA THR A 104 -10.44 -7.80 -2.33
C THR A 104 -11.86 -8.25 -2.64
N LYS A 105 -12.85 -7.46 -2.27
CA LYS A 105 -14.24 -7.66 -2.65
C LYS A 105 -14.34 -7.60 -4.16
N PHE A 106 -14.29 -8.73 -4.83
CA PHE A 106 -14.36 -8.75 -6.29
C PHE A 106 -15.42 -9.66 -6.87
N ILE A 107 -16.07 -10.51 -6.10
CA ILE A 107 -17.16 -11.36 -6.54
C ILE A 107 -18.15 -11.50 -5.37
N SER A 108 -19.43 -11.30 -5.65
CA SER A 108 -20.66 -11.50 -4.83
C SER A 108 -20.51 -11.70 -3.30
N GLN A 109 -21.11 -10.79 -2.53
CA GLN A 109 -20.90 -10.54 -1.09
C GLN A 109 -21.21 -11.69 -0.11
N ASN A 110 -21.70 -12.85 -0.51
CA ASN A 110 -22.28 -13.82 0.43
C ASN A 110 -21.54 -15.16 0.61
N ILE A 111 -20.75 -15.61 -0.35
CA ILE A 111 -20.04 -16.90 -0.26
C ILE A 111 -18.52 -16.70 -0.31
N GLU A 112 -18.04 -15.73 -1.04
CA GLU A 112 -16.62 -15.52 -1.35
C GLU A 112 -15.83 -14.91 -0.19
N ASP A 113 -16.44 -14.08 0.64
CA ASP A 113 -15.81 -13.57 1.87
C ASP A 113 -15.55 -14.67 2.90
N LYS A 114 -16.17 -15.83 2.73
CA LYS A 114 -16.02 -16.98 3.65
C LYS A 114 -15.03 -18.02 3.18
N PHE A 115 -14.64 -18.00 1.91
CA PHE A 115 -13.74 -19.01 1.33
C PHE A 115 -12.35 -18.44 1.08
N LEU A 116 -11.32 -19.13 1.53
CA LEU A 116 -9.92 -18.79 1.29
C LEU A 116 -9.35 -19.64 0.16
N PHE A 117 -8.91 -18.97 -0.88
CA PHE A 117 -8.19 -19.56 -2.00
C PHE A 117 -6.93 -18.77 -2.28
N ARG A 118 -5.77 -19.42 -2.29
CA ARG A 118 -4.51 -18.84 -2.74
C ARG A 118 -3.57 -19.92 -3.25
N TYR A 119 -2.65 -19.53 -4.10
CA TYR A 119 -1.59 -20.38 -4.60
C TYR A 119 -0.26 -19.63 -4.54
N ASN A 120 0.75 -20.27 -3.96
CA ASN A 120 2.11 -19.75 -3.88
C ASN A 120 3.12 -20.90 -3.83
N ARG A 121 4.41 -20.59 -3.97
CA ARG A 121 5.48 -21.60 -4.00
C ARG A 121 5.71 -22.36 -2.72
N VAL A 122 5.27 -21.84 -1.57
CA VAL A 122 5.46 -22.42 -0.24
C VAL A 122 4.30 -23.33 0.14
N GLU A 123 3.09 -22.78 0.18
CA GLU A 123 1.88 -23.51 0.58
C GLU A 123 1.36 -24.42 -0.54
N GLY A 124 1.76 -24.17 -1.80
CA GLY A 124 1.12 -24.73 -2.96
C GLY A 124 -0.29 -24.21 -3.09
N LEU A 125 -1.25 -25.09 -3.40
CA LEU A 125 -2.67 -24.78 -3.27
C LEU A 125 -3.01 -24.65 -1.79
N PHE A 126 -3.65 -23.55 -1.41
CA PHE A 126 -4.20 -23.34 -0.08
C PHE A 126 -5.71 -23.14 -0.17
N LEU A 127 -6.45 -23.94 0.56
CA LEU A 127 -7.90 -23.88 0.67
C LEU A 127 -8.32 -23.73 2.12
N GLY A 128 -9.31 -22.89 2.38
CA GLY A 128 -9.79 -22.70 3.73
C GLY A 128 -11.09 -21.91 3.80
N PHE A 129 -11.53 -21.71 5.02
CA PHE A 129 -12.71 -20.91 5.35
C PHE A 129 -12.33 -19.80 6.32
N GLN A 130 -13.05 -18.68 6.26
CA GLN A 130 -12.88 -17.58 7.18
C GLN A 130 -14.22 -16.99 7.60
N SER A 131 -14.23 -16.46 8.81
CA SER A 131 -15.21 -15.52 9.30
C SER A 131 -14.48 -14.20 9.54
N PRO A 132 -14.54 -13.25 8.61
CA PRO A 132 -13.83 -11.99 8.76
C PRO A 132 -14.37 -11.18 9.94
N GLN A 133 -13.53 -10.37 10.55
CA GLN A 133 -13.98 -9.45 11.58
C GLN A 133 -14.90 -8.40 10.94
N LYS A 134 -16.04 -8.17 11.57
CA LYS A 134 -17.02 -7.15 11.19
C LYS A 134 -16.93 -5.97 12.14
N PHE A 135 -17.27 -4.78 11.64
CA PHE A 135 -17.32 -3.54 12.41
C PHE A 135 -18.78 -3.10 12.56
N TYR A 136 -19.21 -2.88 13.80
CA TYR A 136 -20.59 -2.54 14.16
C TYR A 136 -20.63 -1.11 14.71
N TRP A 137 -20.83 -0.15 13.82
CA TRP A 137 -20.80 1.29 14.12
C TRP A 137 -22.00 1.75 14.93
N ASP A 138 -23.17 1.17 14.68
CA ASP A 138 -24.43 1.59 15.25
C ASP A 138 -24.74 0.89 16.59
N GLU A 139 -23.86 -0.02 17.03
CA GLU A 139 -24.04 -0.74 18.28
C GLU A 139 -23.16 -0.16 19.39
N ASN A 140 -23.77 0.34 20.47
CA ASN A 140 -23.05 0.87 21.63
C ASN A 140 -22.04 -0.13 22.23
N ARG A 141 -22.32 -1.43 22.10
CA ARG A 141 -21.42 -2.49 22.56
C ARG A 141 -21.66 -3.77 21.77
N LYS A 142 -20.61 -4.28 21.13
CA LYS A 142 -20.66 -5.54 20.38
C LYS A 142 -19.45 -6.40 20.66
N PHE A 143 -19.71 -7.66 21.03
CA PHE A 143 -18.65 -8.68 21.07
C PHE A 143 -18.64 -9.43 19.73
N THR A 144 -17.44 -9.59 19.15
CA THR A 144 -17.26 -10.23 17.85
C THR A 144 -16.26 -11.35 17.94
N LEU A 145 -16.55 -12.46 17.25
CA LEU A 145 -15.62 -13.56 17.01
C LEU A 145 -15.28 -13.58 15.53
N PHE A 146 -14.02 -13.85 15.24
CA PHE A 146 -13.55 -13.95 13.87
C PHE A 146 -12.43 -15.00 13.79
N GLY A 147 -12.10 -15.43 12.57
CA GLY A 147 -11.01 -16.35 12.38
C GLY A 147 -10.99 -16.97 10.99
N SER A 148 -9.98 -17.78 10.77
CA SER A 148 -9.83 -18.56 9.56
C SER A 148 -9.16 -19.89 9.85
N LEU A 149 -9.45 -20.89 9.04
CA LEU A 149 -8.79 -22.19 9.06
C LEU A 149 -8.61 -22.66 7.61
N GLY A 150 -7.41 -23.09 7.26
CA GLY A 150 -7.13 -23.62 5.94
C GLY A 150 -5.96 -24.58 5.93
N TYR A 151 -5.80 -25.28 4.81
CA TYR A 151 -4.77 -26.28 4.61
C TYR A 151 -3.92 -25.98 3.39
N GLY A 152 -2.59 -25.94 3.57
CA GLY A 152 -1.60 -25.79 2.51
C GLY A 152 -1.16 -27.16 1.99
N PHE A 153 -1.58 -27.50 0.78
CA PHE A 153 -1.32 -28.83 0.20
C PHE A 153 0.16 -29.05 -0.18
N GLY A 154 0.91 -27.98 -0.44
CA GLY A 154 2.34 -28.08 -0.74
C GLY A 154 3.21 -28.26 0.51
N GLU A 155 2.89 -27.56 1.59
CA GLU A 155 3.61 -27.67 2.87
C GLU A 155 3.04 -28.75 3.82
N HIS A 156 1.85 -29.30 3.51
CA HIS A 156 1.13 -30.28 4.32
C HIS A 156 0.85 -29.78 5.75
N ARG A 157 0.41 -28.51 5.90
CA ARG A 157 0.17 -27.88 7.21
C ARG A 157 -1.18 -27.17 7.26
N TRP A 158 -1.80 -27.26 8.43
CA TRP A 158 -2.91 -26.40 8.79
C TRP A 158 -2.40 -25.03 9.19
N ARG A 159 -3.12 -23.98 8.73
CA ARG A 159 -2.90 -22.60 9.07
C ARG A 159 -4.20 -22.00 9.58
N PHE A 160 -4.13 -21.21 10.63
CA PHE A 160 -5.32 -20.68 11.26
C PHE A 160 -5.06 -19.33 11.92
N ASN A 161 -6.12 -18.58 12.13
CA ASN A 161 -6.23 -17.57 13.16
C ASN A 161 -7.58 -17.66 13.83
N VAL A 162 -7.61 -17.31 15.10
CA VAL A 162 -8.82 -17.21 15.90
C VAL A 162 -8.69 -15.98 16.79
N GLY A 163 -9.72 -15.14 16.78
CA GLY A 163 -9.70 -13.91 17.55
C GLY A 163 -11.08 -13.51 18.05
N ALA A 164 -11.05 -12.65 19.07
CA ALA A 164 -12.21 -12.02 19.66
C ALA A 164 -11.94 -10.55 19.87
N ALA A 165 -12.96 -9.73 19.70
CA ALA A 165 -12.89 -8.31 19.94
C ALA A 165 -14.17 -7.79 20.59
N GLN A 166 -14.00 -6.82 21.48
CA GLN A 166 -15.07 -6.00 22.02
C GLN A 166 -15.05 -4.65 21.34
N GLN A 167 -16.17 -4.26 20.79
CA GLN A 167 -16.38 -3.00 20.08
C GLN A 167 -17.35 -2.11 20.84
N PHE A 168 -17.16 -0.79 20.74
CA PHE A 168 -18.01 0.25 21.27
C PHE A 168 -18.21 1.31 20.18
N GLY A 169 -19.42 1.40 19.64
CA GLY A 169 -19.80 2.38 18.63
C GLY A 169 -20.39 3.65 19.26
N PHE A 170 -19.97 4.81 18.73
CA PHE A 170 -20.47 6.12 19.16
C PHE A 170 -20.60 7.00 17.91
N GLY A 171 -21.69 6.83 17.18
CA GLY A 171 -21.88 7.52 15.91
C GLY A 171 -20.75 7.22 14.91
N ASN A 172 -19.98 8.21 14.54
CA ASN A 172 -18.89 8.07 13.59
C ASN A 172 -17.58 7.50 14.18
N HIS A 173 -17.57 7.11 15.46
CA HIS A 173 -16.41 6.58 16.15
C HIS A 173 -16.66 5.14 16.58
N LEU A 174 -15.65 4.29 16.44
CA LEU A 174 -15.65 2.92 16.91
C LEU A 174 -14.36 2.66 17.68
N PHE A 175 -14.48 2.39 18.95
CA PHE A 175 -13.38 1.92 19.78
C PHE A 175 -13.41 0.39 19.86
N GLU A 176 -12.26 -0.24 19.77
CA GLU A 176 -12.12 -1.70 19.79
C GLU A 176 -10.92 -2.12 20.63
N PHE A 177 -11.09 -3.18 21.40
CA PHE A 177 -9.94 -3.95 21.88
C PHE A 177 -10.17 -5.44 21.57
N GLY A 178 -9.08 -6.12 21.23
CA GLY A 178 -9.16 -7.51 20.81
C GLY A 178 -7.87 -8.28 21.02
N ILE A 179 -8.01 -9.59 20.87
CA ILE A 179 -6.90 -10.54 20.92
C ILE A 179 -7.08 -11.58 19.81
N GLU A 180 -5.96 -12.04 19.27
CA GLU A 180 -5.92 -13.08 18.23
C GLU A 180 -4.74 -14.02 18.48
N GLY A 181 -4.98 -15.32 18.38
CA GLY A 181 -3.94 -16.33 18.24
C GLY A 181 -3.85 -16.82 16.80
N HIS A 182 -2.66 -17.10 16.30
CA HIS A 182 -2.48 -17.45 14.89
C HIS A 182 -1.27 -18.32 14.59
N SER A 183 -1.37 -19.01 13.44
CA SER A 183 -0.29 -19.73 12.78
C SER A 183 -0.42 -19.50 11.28
N PHE A 184 0.48 -18.69 10.69
CA PHE A 184 0.43 -18.28 9.29
C PHE A 184 1.65 -18.71 8.49
N ALA A 185 1.48 -18.89 7.18
CA ALA A 185 2.51 -18.55 6.20
C ALA A 185 2.31 -17.09 5.83
N ASP A 186 3.02 -16.20 6.51
CA ASP A 186 2.86 -14.73 6.42
C ASP A 186 3.84 -14.12 5.42
N THR A 187 3.60 -12.87 5.06
CA THR A 187 4.43 -12.08 4.16
C THR A 187 4.32 -10.59 4.49
N ARG A 188 5.39 -9.82 4.28
CA ARG A 188 5.33 -8.35 4.33
C ARG A 188 4.92 -7.72 3.01
N ASP A 189 4.80 -8.49 1.95
CA ASP A 189 4.70 -7.98 0.58
C ASP A 189 3.26 -7.62 0.18
N ASN A 190 2.34 -7.59 1.14
CA ASN A 190 0.94 -7.22 0.91
C ASN A 190 0.78 -5.80 0.33
N TRP A 191 1.71 -4.91 0.63
CA TRP A 191 1.73 -3.55 0.08
C TRP A 191 2.24 -3.50 -1.37
N LEU A 192 3.01 -4.52 -1.82
CA LEU A 192 3.52 -4.64 -3.18
C LEU A 192 2.51 -5.34 -4.10
N VAL A 193 1.96 -6.47 -3.68
CA VAL A 193 1.15 -7.36 -4.53
C VAL A 193 -0.04 -7.89 -3.76
N GLY A 194 -1.24 -7.83 -4.36
CA GLY A 194 -2.46 -8.40 -3.79
C GLY A 194 -2.44 -9.95 -3.79
N ASN A 195 -3.30 -10.57 -2.97
CA ASN A 195 -3.42 -12.04 -2.90
C ASN A 195 -3.82 -12.64 -4.24
N LEU A 196 -4.85 -12.08 -4.88
CA LEU A 196 -5.35 -12.58 -6.16
C LEU A 196 -4.30 -12.40 -7.26
N GLU A 197 -3.67 -11.22 -7.34
CA GLU A 197 -2.61 -10.93 -8.30
C GLU A 197 -1.44 -11.91 -8.15
N ASN A 198 -0.97 -12.13 -6.91
CA ASN A 198 0.10 -13.07 -6.63
C ASN A 198 -0.29 -14.52 -6.96
N THR A 199 -1.52 -14.92 -6.59
CA THR A 199 -2.05 -16.25 -6.89
C THR A 199 -2.12 -16.52 -8.39
N LEU A 200 -2.65 -15.58 -9.17
CA LEU A 200 -2.73 -15.71 -10.62
C LEU A 200 -1.35 -15.72 -11.28
N SER A 201 -0.45 -14.82 -10.85
CA SER A 201 0.93 -14.80 -11.35
C SER A 201 1.68 -16.09 -11.05
N ALA A 202 1.50 -16.64 -9.86
CA ALA A 202 2.11 -17.92 -9.45
C ALA A 202 1.53 -19.09 -10.26
N LEU A 203 0.21 -19.18 -10.39
CA LEU A 203 -0.48 -20.24 -11.14
C LEU A 203 -0.14 -20.24 -12.63
N VAL A 204 -0.09 -19.06 -13.24
CA VAL A 204 0.05 -18.91 -14.69
C VAL A 204 1.51 -18.98 -15.12
N SER A 205 2.39 -18.25 -14.45
CA SER A 205 3.73 -17.95 -14.95
C SER A 205 4.88 -18.26 -13.98
N ARG A 206 4.59 -18.89 -12.84
CA ARG A 206 5.57 -19.14 -11.75
C ARG A 206 6.24 -17.87 -11.23
N TYR A 207 5.53 -16.75 -11.27
CA TYR A 207 5.91 -15.52 -10.60
C TYR A 207 5.18 -15.43 -9.26
N ASP A 208 5.84 -15.84 -8.18
CA ASP A 208 5.41 -15.57 -6.82
C ASP A 208 6.22 -14.36 -6.30
N TYR A 209 5.56 -13.22 -6.23
CA TYR A 209 6.16 -11.95 -5.83
C TYR A 209 6.31 -11.79 -4.32
N ARG A 210 5.76 -12.71 -3.53
CA ARG A 210 5.81 -12.62 -2.09
C ARG A 210 6.94 -13.46 -1.53
N ASP A 211 7.58 -12.96 -0.47
CA ASP A 211 8.48 -13.74 0.37
C ASP A 211 7.72 -14.21 1.59
N HIS A 212 7.77 -15.53 1.83
CA HIS A 212 6.95 -16.18 2.83
C HIS A 212 7.81 -16.65 4.02
N TYR A 213 7.27 -16.47 5.22
CA TYR A 213 7.85 -16.99 6.47
C TYR A 213 6.76 -17.53 7.37
N GLY A 214 7.11 -18.47 8.23
CA GLY A 214 6.23 -18.97 9.28
C GLY A 214 6.12 -17.93 10.38
N ARG A 215 4.90 -17.71 10.89
CA ARG A 215 4.62 -16.82 12.00
C ARG A 215 3.58 -17.45 12.89
N ASN A 216 3.98 -17.74 14.14
CA ASN A 216 3.14 -18.40 15.13
C ASN A 216 3.14 -17.57 16.41
N GLY A 217 1.97 -17.22 16.92
CA GLY A 217 1.93 -16.37 18.09
C GLY A 217 0.55 -15.79 18.39
N TYR A 218 0.58 -14.65 19.07
CA TYR A 218 -0.63 -13.92 19.41
C TYR A 218 -0.43 -12.41 19.33
N THR A 219 -1.53 -11.72 19.06
CA THR A 219 -1.60 -10.25 18.99
C THR A 219 -2.73 -9.77 19.87
N GLY A 220 -2.47 -8.75 20.71
CA GLY A 220 -3.50 -7.98 21.38
C GLY A 220 -3.50 -6.55 20.85
N TRP A 221 -4.66 -5.88 20.73
CA TRP A 221 -4.70 -4.52 20.21
C TRP A 221 -5.79 -3.65 20.83
N LEU A 222 -5.54 -2.34 20.72
CA LEU A 222 -6.49 -1.26 20.93
C LEU A 222 -6.64 -0.51 19.61
N GLY A 223 -7.85 -0.26 19.16
CA GLY A 223 -8.15 0.44 17.91
C GLY A 223 -9.18 1.55 18.13
N LEU A 224 -8.96 2.68 17.47
CA LEU A 224 -9.93 3.75 17.32
C LEU A 224 -10.14 3.98 15.83
N TYR A 225 -11.36 3.87 15.39
CA TYR A 225 -11.74 4.06 14.00
C TYR A 225 -12.73 5.24 13.94
N VAL A 226 -12.54 6.12 12.99
CA VAL A 226 -13.40 7.27 12.74
C VAL A 226 -13.83 7.23 11.30
N LYS A 227 -15.13 7.23 11.05
CA LYS A 227 -15.70 7.22 9.71
C LYS A 227 -16.54 8.47 9.50
N LYS A 228 -16.13 9.32 8.57
CA LYS A 228 -16.88 10.48 8.11
C LYS A 228 -17.23 10.29 6.62
N PRO A 229 -18.14 11.07 6.05
CA PRO A 229 -18.57 10.88 4.66
C PRO A 229 -17.44 10.85 3.63
N THR A 230 -16.37 11.61 3.84
CA THR A 230 -15.21 11.70 2.94
C THR A 230 -13.91 11.27 3.57
N THR A 231 -13.89 10.94 4.87
CA THR A 231 -12.61 10.73 5.59
C THR A 231 -12.73 9.53 6.52
N ASP A 232 -11.89 8.55 6.32
CA ASP A 232 -11.70 7.40 7.20
C ASP A 232 -10.37 7.52 7.93
N MET A 233 -10.38 7.38 9.27
CA MET A 233 -9.16 7.35 10.08
C MET A 233 -9.14 6.10 10.93
N GLN A 234 -7.96 5.53 11.09
CA GLN A 234 -7.71 4.38 11.95
C GLN A 234 -6.46 4.61 12.78
N PHE A 235 -6.58 4.54 14.08
CA PHE A 235 -5.45 4.45 15.02
C PHE A 235 -5.45 3.05 15.62
N LYS A 236 -4.32 2.37 15.62
CA LYS A 236 -4.21 1.05 16.23
C LYS A 236 -2.87 0.90 16.94
N LEU A 237 -2.92 0.46 18.20
CA LEU A 237 -1.77 0.04 18.98
C LEU A 237 -1.89 -1.47 19.20
N SER A 238 -0.87 -2.22 18.82
CA SER A 238 -0.85 -3.68 18.92
C SER A 238 0.39 -4.14 19.68
N TYR A 239 0.20 -5.06 20.59
CA TYR A 239 1.27 -5.88 21.15
C TYR A 239 1.34 -7.20 20.38
N LEU A 240 2.53 -7.59 19.99
CA LEU A 240 2.82 -8.76 19.18
C LEU A 240 3.80 -9.66 19.94
N ASN A 241 3.51 -10.93 19.95
CA ASN A 241 4.42 -11.95 20.43
C ASN A 241 4.40 -13.10 19.45
N ASP A 242 5.39 -13.12 18.56
CA ASP A 242 5.43 -13.99 17.41
C ASP A 242 6.76 -14.72 17.32
N ASP A 243 6.71 -16.01 17.06
CA ASP A 243 7.85 -16.84 16.69
C ASP A 243 7.91 -16.96 15.16
N TYR A 244 9.08 -16.71 14.58
CA TYR A 244 9.32 -16.65 13.14
C TYR A 244 10.19 -17.80 12.68
N ASP A 245 9.73 -18.50 11.62
CA ASP A 245 10.41 -19.62 10.99
C ASP A 245 10.65 -19.39 9.51
N SER A 246 11.80 -19.86 9.00
CA SER A 246 12.06 -19.91 7.56
C SER A 246 11.19 -20.96 6.88
N LEU A 247 10.56 -20.57 5.78
CA LEU A 247 9.82 -21.49 4.92
C LEU A 247 10.56 -21.68 3.59
N SER A 248 10.55 -22.90 3.05
CA SER A 248 11.14 -23.22 1.75
C SER A 248 10.06 -23.41 0.69
N ALA A 249 10.40 -23.16 -0.58
CA ALA A 249 9.54 -23.52 -1.71
C ALA A 249 9.28 -25.03 -1.72
N LYS A 250 8.01 -25.43 -1.83
CA LYS A 250 7.56 -26.82 -1.79
C LYS A 250 7.02 -27.30 -3.13
N VAL A 251 6.58 -26.39 -3.97
CA VAL A 251 5.96 -26.72 -5.25
C VAL A 251 6.64 -25.97 -6.40
N ASN A 252 6.64 -26.59 -7.57
CA ASN A 252 7.13 -25.98 -8.81
C ASN A 252 6.17 -26.27 -9.97
N TRP A 253 4.87 -26.17 -9.70
CA TRP A 253 3.83 -26.41 -10.70
C TRP A 253 3.20 -25.10 -11.17
N SER A 254 2.72 -25.06 -12.39
CA SER A 254 1.91 -23.97 -12.94
C SER A 254 1.00 -24.50 -14.05
N LEU A 255 -0.07 -23.74 -14.37
CA LEU A 255 -1.02 -24.11 -15.43
C LEU A 255 -0.33 -24.23 -16.79
N PHE A 256 0.58 -23.31 -17.10
CA PHE A 256 1.36 -23.41 -18.33
C PHE A 256 2.74 -23.99 -18.01
N ARG A 257 3.13 -25.00 -18.79
CA ARG A 257 4.46 -25.61 -18.68
C ARG A 257 5.52 -24.64 -19.19
N THR A 258 6.11 -23.87 -18.30
CA THR A 258 7.27 -23.02 -18.58
C THR A 258 8.56 -23.73 -18.20
N LYS A 259 9.67 -23.41 -18.89
CA LYS A 259 11.01 -23.87 -18.50
C LYS A 259 11.49 -23.22 -17.20
N LYS A 260 10.83 -22.12 -16.76
CA LYS A 260 11.18 -21.36 -15.57
C LYS A 260 10.71 -22.10 -14.30
N SER A 261 11.56 -22.17 -13.30
CA SER A 261 11.18 -22.58 -11.94
C SER A 261 10.75 -21.36 -11.12
N PHE A 262 9.99 -21.60 -10.04
CA PHE A 262 9.83 -20.56 -9.03
C PHE A 262 11.21 -20.13 -8.50
N ARG A 263 11.32 -18.84 -8.14
CA ARG A 263 12.48 -18.39 -7.38
C ARG A 263 12.48 -19.07 -5.99
N GLU A 264 13.64 -19.23 -5.41
CA GLU A 264 13.75 -19.70 -4.04
C GLU A 264 13.06 -18.73 -3.07
N ASN A 265 12.50 -19.27 -1.99
CA ASN A 265 11.96 -18.46 -0.92
C ASN A 265 13.13 -18.01 -0.02
N PRO A 266 13.39 -16.71 0.16
CA PRO A 266 14.52 -16.27 0.98
C PRO A 266 14.39 -16.78 2.40
N ALA A 267 15.50 -17.28 2.95
CA ALA A 267 15.57 -17.64 4.35
C ALA A 267 15.51 -16.37 5.22
N ILE A 268 14.85 -16.48 6.35
CA ILE A 268 14.84 -15.45 7.39
C ILE A 268 15.71 -15.92 8.57
N ILE A 269 16.00 -15.03 9.50
CA ILE A 269 16.60 -15.41 10.77
C ILE A 269 15.47 -15.81 11.71
N PRO A 270 15.37 -17.11 12.10
CA PRO A 270 14.32 -17.57 13.01
C PRO A 270 14.46 -16.92 14.39
N GLY A 271 13.37 -16.84 15.12
CA GLY A 271 13.38 -16.34 16.48
C GLY A 271 12.13 -15.58 16.87
N GLU A 272 12.02 -15.29 18.15
CA GLU A 272 10.89 -14.60 18.76
C GLU A 272 11.03 -13.08 18.64
N ILE A 273 10.02 -12.43 18.06
CA ILE A 273 9.88 -10.98 18.05
C ILE A 273 8.70 -10.60 18.95
N ARG A 274 8.99 -9.83 19.98
CA ARG A 274 7.99 -9.17 20.83
C ARG A 274 8.08 -7.68 20.56
N SER A 275 6.98 -7.10 20.09
CA SER A 275 6.98 -5.69 19.71
C SER A 275 5.67 -4.98 20.05
N LEU A 276 5.75 -3.66 20.20
CA LEU A 276 4.63 -2.75 20.13
C LEU A 276 4.59 -2.13 18.75
N LEU A 277 3.48 -2.30 18.07
CA LEU A 277 3.25 -1.71 16.76
C LEU A 277 2.14 -0.66 16.85
N PHE A 278 2.49 0.57 16.51
CA PHE A 278 1.55 1.66 16.27
C PHE A 278 1.31 1.80 14.77
N THR A 279 0.06 1.91 14.36
CA THR A 279 -0.34 2.26 12.98
C THR A 279 -1.36 3.37 13.00
N PHE A 280 -1.21 4.28 12.05
CA PHE A 280 -2.17 5.32 11.75
C PHE A 280 -2.44 5.34 10.26
N ASP A 281 -3.70 5.25 9.87
CA ASP A 281 -4.15 5.34 8.49
C ASP A 281 -5.18 6.46 8.39
N LEU A 282 -5.01 7.33 7.39
CA LEU A 282 -5.96 8.37 7.03
C LEU A 282 -6.23 8.29 5.54
N HIS A 283 -7.49 8.20 5.17
CA HIS A 283 -7.96 8.21 3.80
C HIS A 283 -9.02 9.28 3.66
N ASN A 284 -8.69 10.35 2.96
CA ASN A 284 -9.64 11.35 2.50
C ASN A 284 -9.74 11.22 0.98
N LEU A 285 -10.52 10.23 0.53
CA LEU A 285 -10.63 9.88 -0.87
C LEU A 285 -12.08 10.04 -1.31
N SER A 286 -12.27 10.83 -2.34
CA SER A 286 -13.50 10.91 -3.09
C SER A 286 -13.31 10.30 -4.48
N LYS A 287 -14.38 9.85 -5.09
CA LYS A 287 -14.36 9.38 -6.47
C LYS A 287 -14.96 10.47 -7.34
N SER A 288 -14.15 11.05 -8.23
CA SER A 288 -14.71 11.71 -9.41
C SER A 288 -15.28 10.63 -10.34
N GLU A 289 -16.08 10.99 -11.31
CA GLU A 289 -16.74 10.04 -12.23
C GLU A 289 -15.78 9.01 -12.83
N TYR A 290 -14.51 9.40 -13.05
CA TYR A 290 -13.51 8.56 -13.73
C TYR A 290 -12.27 8.25 -12.92
N MET A 291 -11.89 9.09 -11.96
CA MET A 291 -10.58 9.01 -11.30
C MET A 291 -10.72 9.24 -9.78
N PRO A 292 -9.87 8.61 -8.95
CA PRO A 292 -9.80 8.93 -7.53
C PRO A 292 -9.27 10.36 -7.31
N CYS A 293 -9.74 10.99 -6.22
CA CYS A 293 -9.30 12.31 -5.79
C CYS A 293 -9.07 12.28 -4.28
N GLY A 294 -8.00 12.93 -3.80
CA GLY A 294 -7.78 13.09 -2.37
C GLY A 294 -6.42 12.61 -1.88
N TRP A 295 -6.35 12.34 -0.59
CA TRP A 295 -5.14 11.97 0.14
C TRP A 295 -5.28 10.61 0.81
N SER A 296 -4.16 9.89 0.89
CA SER A 296 -4.00 8.69 1.71
C SER A 296 -2.66 8.77 2.43
N LEU A 297 -2.68 8.72 3.75
CA LEU A 297 -1.50 8.73 4.60
C LEU A 297 -1.50 7.46 5.46
N SER A 298 -0.37 6.82 5.54
CA SER A 298 -0.14 5.69 6.43
C SER A 298 1.17 5.83 7.17
N LEU A 299 1.09 5.71 8.48
CA LEU A 299 2.23 5.74 9.39
C LEU A 299 2.32 4.42 10.12
N SER A 300 3.53 3.92 10.30
CA SER A 300 3.80 2.72 11.10
C SER A 300 5.05 2.91 11.92
N ALA A 301 4.98 2.63 13.22
CA ALA A 301 6.12 2.61 14.13
C ALA A 301 6.09 1.29 14.92
N GLU A 302 7.15 0.50 14.81
CA GLU A 302 7.31 -0.78 15.51
C GLU A 302 8.51 -0.69 16.47
N PHE A 303 8.29 -1.05 17.72
CA PHE A 303 9.26 -1.02 18.80
C PHE A 303 9.44 -2.42 19.36
N ALA A 304 10.58 -3.04 19.09
CA ALA A 304 10.96 -4.34 19.63
C ALA A 304 12.21 -4.16 20.49
N GLY A 305 12.25 -4.78 21.64
CA GLY A 305 13.42 -4.60 22.48
C GLY A 305 13.44 -5.48 23.71
N LYS A 306 14.56 -5.42 24.42
CA LYS A 306 14.80 -6.20 25.63
C LYS A 306 13.78 -5.96 26.75
N THR A 307 13.18 -4.78 26.80
CA THR A 307 12.10 -4.44 27.74
C THR A 307 10.89 -5.35 27.55
N LEU A 308 10.61 -5.78 26.33
CA LEU A 308 9.54 -6.70 25.99
C LEU A 308 9.99 -8.18 26.05
N LYS A 309 11.26 -8.43 26.42
CA LYS A 309 11.87 -9.77 26.51
C LYS A 309 11.83 -10.55 25.17
N GLY A 310 11.84 -9.86 24.02
CA GLY A 310 12.00 -10.45 22.70
C GLY A 310 13.45 -10.77 22.35
N GLY A 311 13.68 -11.59 21.33
CA GLY A 311 15.01 -11.95 20.83
C GLY A 311 15.69 -10.86 20.00
N TYR A 312 14.96 -9.82 19.61
CA TYR A 312 15.43 -8.74 18.76
C TYR A 312 15.26 -7.38 19.44
N ASP A 313 16.14 -6.44 19.10
CA ASP A 313 16.16 -5.08 19.63
C ASP A 313 16.26 -4.10 18.46
N PHE A 314 15.12 -3.54 18.04
CA PHE A 314 15.04 -2.59 16.93
C PHE A 314 13.83 -1.66 17.07
N ASN A 315 13.95 -0.47 16.48
CA ASN A 315 12.84 0.44 16.22
C ASN A 315 12.73 0.65 14.69
N ARG A 316 11.52 0.65 14.17
CA ARG A 316 11.25 0.74 12.74
C ARG A 316 10.12 1.73 12.46
N TYR A 317 10.33 2.60 11.47
CA TYR A 317 9.38 3.65 11.11
C TYR A 317 9.12 3.64 9.62
N VAL A 318 7.88 3.81 9.22
CA VAL A 318 7.46 3.88 7.81
C VAL A 318 6.39 4.96 7.64
N ILE A 319 6.54 5.77 6.61
CA ILE A 319 5.55 6.74 6.13
C ILE A 319 5.25 6.42 4.67
N ASP A 320 3.97 6.36 4.29
CA ASP A 320 3.51 6.21 2.90
C ASP A 320 2.41 7.26 2.66
N LEU A 321 2.73 8.27 1.88
CA LEU A 321 1.83 9.38 1.53
C LEU A 321 1.47 9.28 0.06
N ARG A 322 0.17 9.39 -0.25
CA ARG A 322 -0.33 9.38 -1.62
C ARG A 322 -1.26 10.55 -1.86
N ARG A 323 -1.13 11.15 -3.03
CA ARG A 323 -2.04 12.16 -3.53
C ARG A 323 -2.60 11.73 -4.87
N TYR A 324 -3.91 11.83 -5.02
CA TYR A 324 -4.63 11.65 -6.27
C TYR A 324 -5.20 13.01 -6.64
N GLN A 325 -4.67 13.63 -7.71
CA GLN A 325 -5.00 14.98 -8.08
C GLN A 325 -5.60 15.01 -9.48
N PRO A 326 -6.92 15.16 -9.62
CA PRO A 326 -7.54 15.49 -10.91
C PRO A 326 -6.98 16.81 -11.46
N ILE A 327 -6.59 16.81 -12.72
CA ILE A 327 -6.16 17.99 -13.45
C ILE A 327 -7.31 18.51 -14.31
N SER A 328 -8.00 17.59 -14.97
CA SER A 328 -9.25 17.83 -15.65
C SER A 328 -10.26 16.72 -15.34
N GLN A 329 -11.40 16.71 -16.02
CA GLN A 329 -12.35 15.61 -15.88
C GLN A 329 -11.84 14.26 -16.43
N TYR A 330 -10.81 14.28 -17.30
CA TYR A 330 -10.29 13.09 -17.98
C TYR A 330 -8.88 12.72 -17.59
N ASP A 331 -8.17 13.53 -16.84
CA ASP A 331 -6.78 13.27 -16.50
C ASP A 331 -6.47 13.51 -15.03
N ASN A 332 -5.54 12.72 -14.51
CA ASN A 332 -5.15 12.70 -13.11
C ASN A 332 -3.65 12.60 -12.96
N ILE A 333 -3.08 13.29 -11.97
CA ILE A 333 -1.72 13.03 -11.49
C ILE A 333 -1.81 12.31 -10.16
N ASN A 334 -1.23 11.12 -10.10
CA ASN A 334 -1.06 10.36 -8.88
C ASN A 334 0.38 10.49 -8.40
N LEU A 335 0.56 10.79 -7.14
CA LEU A 335 1.85 10.90 -6.49
C LEU A 335 1.88 9.96 -5.28
N ARG A 336 2.97 9.23 -5.11
CA ARG A 336 3.29 8.49 -3.89
C ARG A 336 4.67 8.86 -3.41
N LEU A 337 4.80 9.11 -2.12
CA LEU A 337 6.06 9.27 -1.42
C LEU A 337 6.10 8.27 -0.26
N ARG A 338 7.11 7.42 -0.23
CA ARG A 338 7.33 6.47 0.87
C ARG A 338 8.73 6.67 1.43
N ALA A 339 8.81 6.82 2.75
CA ALA A 339 10.06 6.90 3.48
C ALA A 339 10.07 5.88 4.61
N ALA A 340 11.22 5.27 4.85
CA ALA A 340 11.36 4.33 5.93
C ALA A 340 12.78 4.35 6.51
N THR A 341 12.86 4.19 7.84
CA THR A 341 14.10 4.16 8.60
C THR A 341 13.98 3.24 9.79
N SER A 342 15.08 2.76 10.29
CA SER A 342 15.13 1.93 11.49
C SER A 342 16.44 2.12 12.26
N GLU A 343 16.44 1.75 13.50
CA GLU A 343 17.62 1.67 14.37
C GLU A 343 17.63 0.33 15.10
N GLY A 344 18.80 -0.10 15.57
CA GLY A 344 18.97 -1.38 16.22
C GLY A 344 19.11 -2.54 15.24
N ASN A 345 19.13 -3.77 15.76
CA ASN A 345 19.37 -4.99 14.99
C ASN A 345 18.11 -5.43 14.22
N LEU A 346 17.89 -4.82 13.05
CA LEU A 346 16.75 -5.10 12.19
C LEU A 346 16.88 -6.47 11.53
N PRO A 347 15.98 -7.45 11.80
CA PRO A 347 16.06 -8.75 11.17
C PRO A 347 15.74 -8.68 9.66
N LEU A 348 16.28 -9.62 8.86
CA LEU A 348 16.15 -9.64 7.39
C LEU A 348 14.69 -9.50 6.93
N GLN A 349 13.77 -10.18 7.61
CA GLN A 349 12.34 -10.11 7.31
C GLN A 349 11.69 -8.75 7.62
N ARG A 350 12.42 -7.77 8.14
CA ARG A 350 11.96 -6.41 8.41
C ARG A 350 12.68 -5.35 7.58
N MET A 351 13.70 -5.71 6.77
CA MET A 351 14.41 -4.78 5.90
C MET A 351 13.50 -4.18 4.82
N TYR A 352 13.86 -3.03 4.32
CA TYR A 352 13.17 -2.36 3.22
C TYR A 352 13.78 -2.79 1.89
N GLU A 353 12.93 -2.93 0.87
CA GLU A 353 13.32 -3.47 -0.43
C GLU A 353 12.83 -2.58 -1.55
N LEU A 354 13.65 -2.43 -2.60
CA LEU A 354 13.34 -1.74 -3.84
C LEU A 354 13.65 -2.62 -5.05
N GLY A 355 12.91 -2.38 -6.11
CA GLY A 355 13.01 -3.07 -7.40
C GLY A 355 11.79 -3.94 -7.68
N GLY A 356 11.39 -3.95 -8.94
CA GLY A 356 10.21 -4.65 -9.43
C GLY A 356 8.90 -3.88 -9.25
N ILE A 357 7.82 -4.58 -9.49
CA ILE A 357 6.45 -4.03 -9.44
C ILE A 357 6.18 -3.29 -8.13
N SER A 358 5.42 -2.20 -8.20
CA SER A 358 5.06 -1.29 -7.09
C SER A 358 6.20 -0.44 -6.52
N THR A 359 7.41 -0.55 -7.05
CA THR A 359 8.54 0.30 -6.64
C THR A 359 9.27 0.85 -7.85
N LEU A 360 10.14 0.07 -8.48
CA LEU A 360 10.93 0.41 -9.65
C LEU A 360 10.78 -0.72 -10.69
N PRO A 361 9.73 -0.71 -11.53
CA PRO A 361 9.40 -1.83 -12.41
C PRO A 361 10.46 -2.18 -13.46
N ALA A 362 11.35 -1.27 -13.82
CA ALA A 362 12.46 -1.56 -14.74
C ALA A 362 13.65 -2.29 -14.08
N PHE A 363 13.64 -2.43 -12.75
CA PHE A 363 14.69 -3.14 -12.01
C PHE A 363 14.25 -4.54 -11.60
N GLY A 364 15.23 -5.41 -11.31
CA GLY A 364 14.95 -6.75 -10.79
C GLY A 364 14.12 -6.71 -9.50
N TYR A 365 13.23 -7.69 -9.34
CA TYR A 365 12.37 -7.75 -8.17
C TYR A 365 13.18 -7.83 -6.87
N LYS A 366 12.94 -6.87 -5.94
CA LYS A 366 13.67 -6.72 -4.67
C LYS A 366 15.20 -6.71 -4.86
N GLN A 367 15.67 -6.06 -5.92
CA GLN A 367 17.07 -6.04 -6.28
C GLN A 367 17.94 -5.34 -5.22
N PHE A 368 17.35 -4.40 -4.50
CA PHE A 368 18.05 -3.61 -3.49
C PHE A 368 17.34 -3.77 -2.15
N ALA A 369 18.10 -3.92 -1.06
CA ALA A 369 17.59 -4.02 0.29
C ALA A 369 18.45 -3.21 1.26
N GLY A 370 17.83 -2.71 2.34
CA GLY A 370 18.52 -1.93 3.36
C GLY A 370 17.61 -1.55 4.53
N ASN A 371 18.16 -0.76 5.45
CA ASN A 371 17.45 -0.25 6.62
C ASN A 371 17.10 1.25 6.51
N ARG A 372 17.35 1.85 5.33
CA ARG A 372 16.90 3.19 4.91
C ARG A 372 16.24 3.09 3.55
N LEU A 373 15.13 3.82 3.37
CA LEU A 373 14.39 3.81 2.11
C LEU A 373 13.74 5.16 1.84
N LEU A 374 13.87 5.62 0.59
CA LEU A 374 13.05 6.67 0.01
C LEU A 374 12.53 6.17 -1.34
N LEU A 375 11.25 6.37 -1.60
CA LEU A 375 10.60 6.00 -2.87
C LEU A 375 9.63 7.10 -3.27
N ALA A 376 9.69 7.51 -4.51
CA ALA A 376 8.73 8.40 -5.15
C ALA A 376 8.20 7.75 -6.43
N ASN A 377 6.89 7.69 -6.57
CA ASN A 377 6.21 7.25 -7.79
C ASN A 377 5.30 8.39 -8.27
N ILE A 378 5.35 8.69 -9.54
CA ILE A 378 4.52 9.71 -10.19
C ILE A 378 3.87 9.08 -11.40
N GLU A 379 2.56 9.20 -11.52
CA GLU A 379 1.79 8.74 -12.68
C GLU A 379 0.92 9.87 -13.21
N TYR A 380 0.93 10.04 -14.51
CA TYR A 380 -0.05 10.85 -15.22
C TYR A 380 -0.97 9.93 -16.01
N ILE A 381 -2.24 9.94 -15.65
CA ILE A 381 -3.25 9.05 -16.22
C ILE A 381 -4.21 9.89 -17.05
N VAL A 382 -4.36 9.51 -18.32
CA VAL A 382 -5.34 10.09 -19.24
C VAL A 382 -6.41 9.05 -19.51
N ASN A 383 -7.66 9.40 -19.23
CA ASN A 383 -8.79 8.53 -19.56
C ASN A 383 -9.05 8.54 -21.05
N GLY A 384 -9.21 7.36 -21.63
CA GLY A 384 -9.43 7.20 -23.08
C GLY A 384 -10.67 7.90 -23.61
N LYS A 385 -11.64 8.21 -22.75
CA LYS A 385 -12.82 9.00 -23.12
C LYS A 385 -12.42 10.36 -23.70
N MET A 386 -11.30 10.94 -23.23
CA MET A 386 -10.76 12.19 -23.80
C MET A 386 -10.49 12.09 -25.31
N PHE A 387 -10.11 10.90 -25.80
CA PHE A 387 -9.81 10.64 -27.22
C PHE A 387 -11.00 10.09 -27.99
N ALA A 388 -11.94 9.45 -27.28
CA ALA A 388 -13.10 8.80 -27.88
C ALA A 388 -14.30 9.74 -28.04
N GLU A 389 -14.37 10.81 -27.28
CA GLU A 389 -15.50 11.73 -27.28
C GLU A 389 -15.66 12.43 -28.64
N GLY A 390 -16.81 12.24 -29.27
CA GLY A 390 -17.10 12.80 -30.61
C GLY A 390 -16.39 12.13 -31.77
N THR A 391 -15.78 10.96 -31.56
CA THR A 391 -15.11 10.19 -32.62
C THR A 391 -15.83 8.87 -32.92
N ASP A 392 -15.71 8.43 -34.18
CA ASP A 392 -16.25 7.16 -34.66
C ASP A 392 -15.25 6.01 -34.45
N PHE A 393 -15.72 4.78 -34.70
CA PHE A 393 -14.86 3.58 -34.74
C PHE A 393 -13.66 3.80 -35.69
N PRO A 394 -12.38 3.44 -35.32
CA PRO A 394 -12.02 2.62 -34.17
C PRO A 394 -11.67 3.39 -32.87
N LEU A 395 -11.62 4.72 -32.86
CA LEU A 395 -11.18 5.52 -31.71
C LEU A 395 -12.14 5.42 -30.52
N SER A 396 -13.42 5.15 -30.77
CA SER A 396 -14.41 4.89 -29.72
C SER A 396 -14.06 3.69 -28.81
N LEU A 397 -13.21 2.76 -29.28
CA LEU A 397 -12.70 1.65 -28.47
C LEU A 397 -11.80 2.12 -27.33
N LEU A 398 -11.18 3.30 -27.47
CA LEU A 398 -10.31 3.87 -26.44
C LEU A 398 -11.09 4.34 -25.20
N ASP A 399 -12.41 4.50 -25.28
CA ASP A 399 -13.25 4.91 -24.14
C ASP A 399 -13.02 4.10 -22.86
N ASN A 400 -12.69 2.82 -23.01
CA ASN A 400 -12.47 1.90 -21.89
C ASN A 400 -11.00 1.71 -21.49
N VAL A 401 -10.07 2.46 -22.10
CA VAL A 401 -8.63 2.32 -21.90
C VAL A 401 -8.04 3.62 -21.38
N ASN A 402 -7.33 3.54 -20.27
CA ASN A 402 -6.51 4.64 -19.75
C ASN A 402 -5.10 4.55 -20.32
N LEU A 403 -4.54 5.67 -20.77
CA LEU A 403 -3.10 5.83 -21.00
C LEU A 403 -2.44 6.28 -19.71
N ILE A 404 -1.36 5.63 -19.33
CA ILE A 404 -0.62 5.89 -18.10
C ILE A 404 0.83 6.22 -18.48
N LEU A 405 1.32 7.39 -18.11
CA LEU A 405 2.73 7.76 -18.18
C LEU A 405 3.26 7.80 -16.75
N PHE A 406 4.42 7.21 -16.49
CA PHE A 406 4.94 7.17 -15.14
C PHE A 406 6.47 7.34 -15.08
N THR A 407 6.92 7.79 -13.92
CA THR A 407 8.33 7.79 -13.52
C THR A 407 8.44 7.46 -12.05
N ASP A 408 9.42 6.62 -11.75
CA ASP A 408 9.69 6.15 -10.41
C ASP A 408 11.14 6.44 -10.03
N ALA A 409 11.36 6.80 -8.76
CA ALA A 409 12.68 7.05 -8.22
C ALA A 409 12.79 6.47 -6.81
N GLY A 410 13.89 5.78 -6.52
CA GLY A 410 14.10 5.16 -5.24
C GLY A 410 15.55 5.19 -4.78
N PHE A 411 15.71 5.27 -3.48
CA PHE A 411 16.98 5.18 -2.77
C PHE A 411 16.83 4.18 -1.64
N VAL A 412 17.80 3.31 -1.49
CA VAL A 412 17.92 2.39 -0.36
C VAL A 412 19.37 2.33 0.07
N ASP A 413 19.59 2.34 1.36
CA ASP A 413 20.93 2.22 1.96
C ASP A 413 20.90 1.29 3.17
N GLN A 414 22.04 0.67 3.45
CA GLN A 414 22.27 -0.17 4.61
C GLN A 414 23.32 0.49 5.49
N VAL A 415 22.91 1.02 6.63
CA VAL A 415 23.81 1.57 7.64
C VAL A 415 23.95 0.62 8.83
N GLN A 416 24.98 0.85 9.64
CA GLN A 416 25.20 0.07 10.87
C GLN A 416 24.07 0.25 11.87
N ASP A 417 23.78 -0.79 12.66
CA ASP A 417 22.62 -0.89 13.53
C ASP A 417 22.55 0.19 14.64
N ASN A 418 23.68 0.74 15.06
CA ASN A 418 23.76 1.71 16.17
C ASN A 418 23.76 3.18 15.73
N LEU A 419 23.51 3.44 14.44
CA LEU A 419 23.47 4.82 13.94
C LEU A 419 22.07 5.41 14.10
N SER A 420 22.03 6.75 14.22
CA SER A 420 20.78 7.51 14.36
C SER A 420 19.84 7.32 13.16
N LEU A 421 18.54 7.61 13.35
CA LEU A 421 17.48 7.41 12.34
C LEU A 421 17.70 8.19 11.05
N ASP A 422 18.43 9.30 11.09
CA ASP A 422 18.78 10.16 9.96
C ASP A 422 20.07 9.75 9.25
N SER A 423 20.93 8.95 9.88
CA SER A 423 22.16 8.45 9.28
C SER A 423 21.88 7.61 8.06
N GLY A 424 22.74 7.72 7.03
CA GLY A 424 22.57 7.04 5.73
C GLY A 424 21.79 7.84 4.70
N PHE A 425 20.93 8.77 5.12
CA PHE A 425 20.33 9.72 4.18
C PHE A 425 21.30 10.78 3.69
N ASP A 426 22.45 10.94 4.36
CA ASP A 426 23.57 11.75 3.88
C ASP A 426 24.19 11.17 2.57
N ASN A 427 24.01 9.87 2.34
CA ASN A 427 24.39 9.19 1.12
C ASN A 427 23.40 9.40 -0.04
N PHE A 428 22.32 10.14 0.19
CA PHE A 428 21.34 10.48 -0.83
C PHE A 428 21.93 11.44 -1.85
N THR A 429 22.43 10.88 -2.95
CA THR A 429 23.02 11.59 -4.09
C THR A 429 22.35 11.11 -5.37
N PHE A 430 22.41 11.93 -6.43
CA PHE A 430 21.87 11.54 -7.75
C PHE A 430 22.46 10.23 -8.29
N LYS A 431 23.70 9.89 -7.91
CA LYS A 431 24.36 8.63 -8.28
C LYS A 431 23.70 7.42 -7.65
N ASN A 432 23.19 7.58 -6.43
CA ASN A 432 22.65 6.47 -5.63
C ASN A 432 21.15 6.29 -5.84
N ILE A 433 20.46 7.28 -6.43
CA ILE A 433 19.05 7.17 -6.82
C ILE A 433 18.96 6.23 -8.02
N LYS A 434 18.06 5.25 -7.90
CA LYS A 434 17.64 4.38 -9.01
C LYS A 434 16.32 4.92 -9.53
N SER A 435 16.21 5.08 -10.85
CA SER A 435 14.99 5.60 -11.46
C SER A 435 14.65 4.91 -12.76
N ASP A 436 13.38 4.91 -13.06
CA ASP A 436 12.86 4.44 -14.33
C ASP A 436 11.74 5.37 -14.84
N VAL A 437 11.42 5.17 -16.09
CA VAL A 437 10.32 5.85 -16.79
C VAL A 437 9.57 4.82 -17.60
N GLY A 438 8.30 5.07 -17.82
CA GLY A 438 7.52 4.13 -18.59
C GLY A 438 6.17 4.66 -19.01
N PHE A 439 5.48 3.81 -19.74
CA PHE A 439 4.08 4.01 -20.05
C PHE A 439 3.30 2.70 -19.90
N GLY A 440 2.00 2.80 -19.83
CA GLY A 440 1.13 1.65 -19.74
C GLY A 440 -0.28 1.95 -20.23
N PHE A 441 -1.04 0.89 -20.35
CA PHE A 441 -2.45 0.92 -20.65
C PHE A 441 -3.21 0.25 -19.51
N GLY A 442 -4.30 0.86 -19.09
CA GLY A 442 -5.15 0.33 -18.02
C GLY A 442 -6.60 0.32 -18.43
N THR A 443 -7.42 -0.48 -17.75
CA THR A 443 -8.87 -0.40 -17.87
C THR A 443 -9.37 0.91 -17.24
N ARG A 444 -10.51 1.41 -17.72
CA ARG A 444 -11.13 2.65 -17.24
C ARG A 444 -11.34 2.67 -15.73
N ASP A 445 -11.70 1.55 -15.13
CA ASP A 445 -11.89 1.38 -13.70
C ASP A 445 -10.58 1.22 -12.91
N GLY A 446 -9.41 1.24 -13.59
CA GLY A 446 -8.09 1.08 -12.97
C GLY A 446 -7.78 -0.32 -12.45
N LYS A 447 -8.63 -1.31 -12.74
CA LYS A 447 -8.47 -2.67 -12.21
C LYS A 447 -7.30 -3.43 -12.80
N TYR A 448 -7.09 -3.29 -14.09
CA TYR A 448 -6.03 -3.97 -14.81
C TYR A 448 -5.15 -2.97 -15.51
N ARG A 449 -3.84 -3.21 -15.49
CA ARG A 449 -2.88 -2.41 -16.26
C ARG A 449 -1.76 -3.28 -16.81
N LEU A 450 -1.32 -2.96 -18.02
CA LEU A 450 -0.12 -3.47 -18.65
C LEU A 450 0.87 -2.31 -18.77
N GLY A 451 2.08 -2.47 -18.25
CA GLY A 451 3.08 -1.43 -18.25
C GLY A 451 4.38 -1.85 -18.90
N PHE A 452 5.11 -0.85 -19.41
CA PHE A 452 6.41 -0.95 -20.06
C PHE A 452 7.34 0.06 -19.41
N ALA A 453 8.46 -0.39 -18.85
CA ALA A 453 9.38 0.44 -18.10
C ALA A 453 10.82 0.31 -18.60
N TRP A 454 11.58 1.40 -18.56
CA TRP A 454 12.98 1.48 -18.91
C TRP A 454 13.78 2.15 -17.79
N ARG A 455 14.92 1.59 -17.49
CA ARG A 455 15.87 2.23 -16.58
C ARG A 455 16.42 3.51 -17.19
N THR A 456 16.68 4.52 -16.35
CA THR A 456 17.24 5.81 -16.78
C THR A 456 18.79 5.84 -16.68
N ASP A 457 19.37 4.94 -15.87
CA ASP A 457 20.82 4.94 -15.58
C ASP A 457 21.65 4.15 -16.59
N ILE A 458 21.09 3.13 -17.23
CA ILE A 458 21.76 2.31 -18.25
C ILE A 458 20.78 1.92 -19.35
N LYS A 459 21.32 1.65 -20.54
CA LYS A 459 20.54 1.05 -21.62
C LYS A 459 20.23 -0.41 -21.25
N SER A 460 18.95 -0.71 -21.04
CA SER A 460 18.46 -2.05 -20.69
C SER A 460 17.26 -2.43 -21.57
N PRO A 461 16.96 -3.72 -21.71
CA PRO A 461 15.71 -4.16 -22.32
C PRO A 461 14.50 -3.59 -21.55
N VAL A 462 13.39 -3.43 -22.26
CA VAL A 462 12.10 -3.06 -21.65
C VAL A 462 11.68 -4.09 -20.63
N SER A 463 11.24 -3.63 -19.46
CA SER A 463 10.54 -4.44 -18.49
C SER A 463 9.05 -4.35 -18.77
N VAL A 464 8.39 -5.50 -18.93
CA VAL A 464 6.94 -5.59 -19.13
C VAL A 464 6.32 -6.15 -17.86
N PHE A 465 5.30 -5.48 -17.34
CA PHE A 465 4.61 -5.92 -16.13
C PHE A 465 3.10 -5.77 -16.23
N PHE A 466 2.40 -6.60 -15.51
CA PHE A 466 0.95 -6.57 -15.39
C PHE A 466 0.57 -6.34 -13.93
N ARG A 467 -0.47 -5.53 -13.69
CA ARG A 467 -0.98 -5.21 -12.36
C ARG A 467 -2.48 -5.41 -12.26
N MET A 468 -2.93 -5.76 -11.07
CA MET A 468 -4.35 -5.90 -10.76
C MET A 468 -4.69 -5.10 -9.51
N ASN A 469 -5.72 -4.23 -9.61
CA ASN A 469 -6.30 -3.47 -8.50
C ASN A 469 -5.29 -2.61 -7.72
N ARG A 470 -4.29 -2.07 -8.40
CA ARG A 470 -3.28 -1.23 -7.77
C ARG A 470 -2.90 -0.04 -8.64
N PRO A 471 -2.89 1.20 -8.09
CA PRO A 471 -2.50 2.39 -8.84
C PRO A 471 -0.98 2.48 -9.03
N PHE A 472 -0.17 1.98 -8.09
CA PHE A 472 1.30 2.02 -8.20
C PHE A 472 1.88 0.63 -8.19
#